data_9c350f9101298ee9d1f786eff19a9d29
#
_entry.id   9c350f9101298ee9d1f786eff19a9d29
#
_cell.length_a   1.000
_cell.length_b   1.000
_cell.length_c   1.000
_cell.angle_alpha   90.00
_cell.angle_beta   90.00
_cell.angle_gamma   90.00
#
_symmetry.space_group_name_H-M   'P 1'
#
loop_
_entity.id
_entity.type
_entity.pdbx_description
1 polymer ?
#
loop_
_entity_poly.entity_id
_entity_poly.type
_entity_poly.pdbx_seq_one_letter_code
_entity_poly.pdbx_strand_id
1 'polypeptide(L)'
;MMFVRVRVQVGLRRAAVRSRPNMGASVASVKKVVLDVLNRVPVFLIVVGEAIFMYAATLVAKLAFTQLDPLYAVWYRVGFTALLLIAWRRPWRADKRAGLPHTVRDWVVVVACGVSIMLMNTMFYVAISNMNVGIAVAIEFVGPLTVAVIAGRSWRERLGIAVAAAGVLLLAGMSLAAPTGSRFLIGLIAILIGGSMWGVYIVMGRRVAARGNSLDNLSVGMLAGWVLQSLVLAVPAVRHTIAPKAGATWAVGPAGALKLVGLLLVVAVFASFMPYVIDQVIMRRTTSGAFSVMQSINPAVAVFIGLLFGEIPTVWDLIGVALVIVAVVITFSGDTNPAK
;
A
#
# COMPACT_ATOMS: atom_id res chain seq x y z
N MET A 1 -45.81 46.42 -26.74
CA MET A 1 -45.82 45.41 -25.61
C MET A 1 -45.01 44.14 -25.90
N MET A 2 -44.31 44.02 -27.00
CA MET A 2 -43.58 42.78 -27.42
C MET A 2 -42.08 42.81 -27.10
N PHE A 3 -41.47 43.97 -26.83
CA PHE A 3 -40.03 44.11 -26.56
C PHE A 3 -39.61 43.85 -25.10
N VAL A 4 -40.53 43.86 -24.13
CA VAL A 4 -40.21 43.66 -22.72
C VAL A 4 -40.15 42.16 -22.34
N ARG A 5 -40.88 41.26 -23.05
CA ARG A 5 -40.87 39.80 -22.75
C ARG A 5 -39.57 39.08 -23.18
N VAL A 6 -38.86 39.60 -24.16
CA VAL A 6 -37.61 38.95 -24.66
C VAL A 6 -36.42 39.18 -23.71
N ARG A 7 -36.40 40.36 -23.00
CA ARG A 7 -35.31 40.66 -22.04
C ARG A 7 -35.36 39.86 -20.74
N VAL A 8 -36.57 39.49 -20.30
CA VAL A 8 -36.75 38.72 -19.06
C VAL A 8 -36.35 37.22 -19.27
N GLN A 9 -36.63 36.64 -20.45
CA GLN A 9 -36.24 35.24 -20.74
C GLN A 9 -34.74 35.08 -20.95
N VAL A 10 -34.02 36.06 -21.49
CA VAL A 10 -32.56 36.03 -21.61
C VAL A 10 -31.87 36.19 -20.26
N GLY A 11 -32.45 37.00 -19.35
CA GLY A 11 -31.95 37.16 -17.97
C GLY A 11 -32.08 35.87 -17.14
N LEU A 12 -33.21 35.19 -17.25
CA LEU A 12 -33.47 33.94 -16.50
C LEU A 12 -32.63 32.76 -17.02
N ARG A 13 -32.34 32.67 -18.32
CA ARG A 13 -31.40 31.66 -18.86
C ARG A 13 -29.95 31.93 -18.45
N ARG A 14 -29.52 33.18 -18.27
CA ARG A 14 -28.17 33.52 -17.76
C ARG A 14 -28.04 33.28 -16.25
N ALA A 15 -29.11 33.43 -15.48
CA ALA A 15 -29.13 33.12 -14.03
C ALA A 15 -29.11 31.59 -13.78
N ALA A 16 -29.84 30.80 -14.59
CA ALA A 16 -29.89 29.35 -14.46
C ALA A 16 -28.57 28.64 -14.86
N VAL A 17 -27.70 29.29 -15.67
CA VAL A 17 -26.37 28.76 -16.03
C VAL A 17 -25.33 29.05 -14.94
N ARG A 18 -25.59 29.97 -14.01
CA ARG A 18 -24.66 30.35 -12.92
C ARG A 18 -24.78 29.49 -11.64
N SER A 19 -25.73 28.60 -11.53
CA SER A 19 -25.99 27.81 -10.30
C SER A 19 -25.67 26.31 -10.43
N ARG A 20 -24.87 25.88 -11.41
CA ARG A 20 -24.25 24.55 -11.32
C ARG A 20 -23.02 24.68 -10.43
N PRO A 21 -22.99 24.03 -9.25
CA PRO A 21 -21.79 24.02 -8.43
C PRO A 21 -20.67 23.45 -9.29
N ASN A 22 -19.61 24.24 -9.44
CA ASN A 22 -18.46 23.90 -10.28
C ASN A 22 -17.68 22.78 -9.57
N MET A 23 -18.13 21.53 -9.74
CA MET A 23 -17.53 20.34 -9.14
C MET A 23 -16.02 20.28 -9.40
N GLY A 24 -15.58 20.82 -10.53
CA GLY A 24 -14.16 20.95 -10.85
C GLY A 24 -13.42 21.95 -9.96
N ALA A 25 -14.06 23.06 -9.57
CA ALA A 25 -13.47 24.04 -8.67
C ALA A 25 -13.41 23.51 -7.22
N SER A 26 -14.41 22.73 -6.79
CA SER A 26 -14.40 22.06 -5.47
C SER A 26 -13.29 21.03 -5.37
N VAL A 27 -13.11 20.18 -6.38
CA VAL A 27 -12.04 19.15 -6.42
C VAL A 27 -10.64 19.80 -6.49
N ALA A 28 -10.49 20.89 -7.24
CA ALA A 28 -9.24 21.64 -7.30
C ALA A 28 -8.90 22.31 -5.96
N SER A 29 -9.92 22.85 -5.27
CA SER A 29 -9.77 23.45 -3.94
C SER A 29 -9.37 22.41 -2.90
N VAL A 30 -10.04 21.26 -2.86
CA VAL A 30 -9.70 20.14 -1.95
C VAL A 30 -8.28 19.65 -2.23
N LYS A 31 -7.88 19.49 -3.50
CA LYS A 31 -6.53 19.10 -3.87
C LYS A 31 -5.48 20.09 -3.36
N LYS A 32 -5.75 21.39 -3.47
CA LYS A 32 -4.86 22.45 -2.99
C LYS A 32 -4.74 22.41 -1.46
N VAL A 33 -5.86 22.31 -0.76
CA VAL A 33 -5.88 22.20 0.72
C VAL A 33 -5.13 20.96 1.19
N VAL A 34 -5.35 19.80 0.58
CA VAL A 34 -4.63 18.56 0.93
C VAL A 34 -3.13 18.70 0.69
N LEU A 35 -2.71 19.28 -0.42
CA LEU A 35 -1.30 19.54 -0.70
C LEU A 35 -0.68 20.56 0.26
N ASP A 36 -1.41 21.61 0.63
CA ASP A 36 -0.94 22.62 1.59
C ASP A 36 -0.82 22.03 3.00
N VAL A 37 -1.75 21.18 3.43
CA VAL A 37 -1.68 20.44 4.69
C VAL A 37 -0.49 19.48 4.67
N LEU A 38 -0.33 18.66 3.62
CA LEU A 38 0.80 17.77 3.47
C LEU A 38 2.16 18.51 3.46
N ASN A 39 2.20 19.76 2.99
CA ASN A 39 3.42 20.57 3.01
C ASN A 39 3.76 21.16 4.39
N ARG A 40 2.77 21.31 5.27
CA ARG A 40 2.93 21.90 6.63
C ARG A 40 3.14 20.83 7.71
N VAL A 41 2.61 19.63 7.50
CA VAL A 41 2.75 18.53 8.46
C VAL A 41 4.14 17.88 8.28
N PRO A 42 4.90 17.65 9.36
CA PRO A 42 6.13 16.89 9.31
C PRO A 42 5.92 15.52 8.64
N VAL A 43 6.78 15.16 7.69
CA VAL A 43 6.65 13.93 6.90
C VAL A 43 6.50 12.71 7.80
N PHE A 44 7.20 12.69 8.93
CA PHE A 44 7.08 11.62 9.93
C PHE A 44 5.64 11.40 10.43
N LEU A 45 4.90 12.49 10.74
CA LEU A 45 3.50 12.38 11.17
C LEU A 45 2.58 11.87 10.06
N ILE A 46 2.89 12.18 8.81
CA ILE A 46 2.16 11.67 7.66
C ILE A 46 2.35 10.15 7.57
N VAL A 47 3.60 9.67 7.70
CA VAL A 47 3.92 8.23 7.67
C VAL A 47 3.27 7.49 8.84
N VAL A 48 3.30 8.05 10.05
CA VAL A 48 2.63 7.44 11.21
C VAL A 48 1.11 7.33 10.99
N GLY A 49 0.48 8.41 10.53
CA GLY A 49 -0.95 8.43 10.23
C GLY A 49 -1.33 7.43 9.13
N GLU A 50 -0.52 7.37 8.06
CA GLU A 50 -0.66 6.40 6.99
C GLU A 50 -0.58 4.96 7.51
N ALA A 51 0.44 4.66 8.32
CA ALA A 51 0.65 3.34 8.90
C ALA A 51 -0.53 2.90 9.79
N ILE A 52 -1.08 3.81 10.61
CA ILE A 52 -2.25 3.53 11.45
C ILE A 52 -3.44 3.12 10.58
N PHE A 53 -3.80 3.90 9.57
CA PHE A 53 -4.90 3.58 8.67
C PHE A 53 -4.66 2.30 7.88
N MET A 54 -3.44 2.11 7.38
CA MET A 54 -3.06 0.95 6.58
C MET A 54 -3.18 -0.35 7.39
N TYR A 55 -2.63 -0.40 8.60
CA TYR A 55 -2.67 -1.62 9.41
C TYR A 55 -4.04 -1.86 10.04
N ALA A 56 -4.77 -0.81 10.45
CA ALA A 56 -6.17 -0.97 10.87
C ALA A 56 -7.03 -1.56 9.74
N ALA A 57 -6.92 -1.04 8.51
CA ALA A 57 -7.62 -1.58 7.36
C ALA A 57 -7.15 -3.01 7.01
N THR A 58 -5.87 -3.33 7.21
CA THR A 58 -5.34 -4.68 7.00
C THR A 58 -5.94 -5.69 8.00
N LEU A 59 -6.10 -5.31 9.27
CA LEU A 59 -6.76 -6.17 10.25
C LEU A 59 -8.25 -6.33 9.96
N VAL A 60 -8.92 -5.27 9.48
CA VAL A 60 -10.29 -5.38 8.97
C VAL A 60 -10.36 -6.34 7.78
N ALA A 61 -9.35 -6.38 6.91
CA ALA A 61 -9.29 -7.35 5.82
C ALA A 61 -9.24 -8.82 6.30
N LYS A 62 -8.69 -9.09 7.50
CA LYS A 62 -8.71 -10.46 8.07
C LYS A 62 -10.14 -10.97 8.33
N LEU A 63 -11.12 -10.07 8.54
CA LEU A 63 -12.54 -10.45 8.62
C LEU A 63 -13.05 -11.05 7.29
N ALA A 64 -12.52 -10.58 6.15
CA ALA A 64 -12.85 -11.16 4.86
C ALA A 64 -12.28 -12.58 4.70
N PHE A 65 -11.18 -12.94 5.37
CA PHE A 65 -10.57 -14.28 5.28
C PHE A 65 -11.44 -15.40 5.83
N THR A 66 -12.39 -15.07 6.70
CA THR A 66 -13.40 -16.04 7.18
C THR A 66 -14.42 -16.40 6.09
N GLN A 67 -14.58 -15.52 5.09
CA GLN A 67 -15.57 -15.65 4.03
C GLN A 67 -14.94 -16.04 2.68
N LEU A 68 -13.71 -15.56 2.44
CA LEU A 68 -13.02 -15.67 1.17
C LEU A 68 -11.55 -16.06 1.41
N ASP A 69 -10.94 -16.79 0.49
CA ASP A 69 -9.52 -17.08 0.58
C ASP A 69 -8.68 -15.80 0.53
N PRO A 70 -7.60 -15.67 1.32
CA PRO A 70 -6.71 -14.50 1.30
C PRO A 70 -6.21 -14.13 -0.10
N LEU A 71 -5.94 -15.13 -0.96
CA LEU A 71 -5.51 -14.88 -2.35
C LEU A 71 -6.59 -14.18 -3.18
N TYR A 72 -7.86 -14.51 -2.96
CA TYR A 72 -8.97 -13.84 -3.65
C TYR A 72 -9.24 -12.45 -3.05
N ALA A 73 -9.11 -12.31 -1.73
CA ALA A 73 -9.25 -11.02 -1.06
C ALA A 73 -8.20 -10.02 -1.55
N VAL A 74 -6.93 -10.44 -1.70
CA VAL A 74 -5.86 -9.56 -2.22
C VAL A 74 -6.06 -9.23 -3.70
N TRP A 75 -6.63 -10.13 -4.51
CA TRP A 75 -6.95 -9.84 -5.90
C TRP A 75 -7.93 -8.66 -6.01
N TYR A 76 -8.98 -8.63 -5.20
CA TYR A 76 -9.89 -7.48 -5.10
C TYR A 76 -9.17 -6.22 -4.62
N ARG A 77 -8.34 -6.33 -3.57
CA ARG A 77 -7.59 -5.20 -3.02
C ARG A 77 -6.69 -4.54 -4.07
N VAL A 78 -5.87 -5.34 -4.77
CA VAL A 78 -4.97 -4.84 -5.83
C VAL A 78 -5.78 -4.29 -6.99
N GLY A 79 -6.85 -4.99 -7.40
CA GLY A 79 -7.72 -4.59 -8.49
C GLY A 79 -8.42 -3.27 -8.23
N PHE A 80 -9.07 -3.12 -7.08
CA PHE A 80 -9.73 -1.85 -6.72
C PHE A 80 -8.72 -0.70 -6.64
N THR A 81 -7.54 -0.95 -6.08
CA THR A 81 -6.48 0.07 -6.03
C THR A 81 -6.04 0.49 -7.45
N ALA A 82 -5.81 -0.47 -8.35
CA ALA A 82 -5.45 -0.19 -9.73
C ALA A 82 -6.55 0.57 -10.47
N LEU A 83 -7.80 0.14 -10.32
CA LEU A 83 -8.96 0.78 -10.96
C LEU A 83 -9.20 2.20 -10.42
N LEU A 84 -9.09 2.41 -9.11
CA LEU A 84 -9.19 3.74 -8.50
C LEU A 84 -8.09 4.67 -9.00
N LEU A 85 -6.84 4.21 -9.04
CA LEU A 85 -5.71 5.00 -9.55
C LEU A 85 -5.91 5.35 -11.02
N ILE A 86 -6.28 4.39 -11.86
CA ILE A 86 -6.53 4.60 -13.29
C ILE A 86 -7.70 5.55 -13.51
N ALA A 87 -8.82 5.37 -12.82
CA ALA A 87 -10.00 6.22 -12.94
C ALA A 87 -9.71 7.67 -12.49
N TRP A 88 -8.91 7.81 -11.42
CA TRP A 88 -8.52 9.12 -10.91
C TRP A 88 -7.47 9.80 -11.78
N ARG A 89 -6.42 9.11 -12.20
CA ARG A 89 -5.29 9.68 -12.93
C ARG A 89 -5.57 9.86 -14.40
N ARG A 90 -6.32 8.94 -15.01
CA ARG A 90 -6.67 8.96 -16.46
C ARG A 90 -5.44 9.17 -17.34
N PRO A 91 -4.44 8.28 -17.29
CA PRO A 91 -3.14 8.48 -17.94
C PRO A 91 -3.23 8.55 -19.47
N TRP A 92 -4.35 8.08 -20.06
CA TRP A 92 -4.61 8.14 -21.52
C TRP A 92 -4.98 9.53 -22.03
N ARG A 93 -5.25 10.52 -21.17
CA ARG A 93 -5.58 11.88 -21.61
C ARG A 93 -4.40 12.50 -22.35
N ALA A 94 -4.71 13.30 -23.39
CA ALA A 94 -3.70 13.87 -24.28
C ALA A 94 -2.63 14.71 -23.55
N ASP A 95 -3.05 15.43 -22.49
CA ASP A 95 -2.19 16.25 -21.64
C ASP A 95 -1.20 15.44 -20.78
N LYS A 96 -1.39 14.11 -20.66
CA LYS A 96 -0.59 13.23 -19.81
C LYS A 96 0.21 12.18 -20.59
N ARG A 97 -0.14 11.91 -21.85
CA ARG A 97 0.52 10.90 -22.68
C ARG A 97 2.02 11.08 -22.79
N ALA A 98 2.49 12.32 -22.84
CA ALA A 98 3.92 12.64 -22.90
C ALA A 98 4.72 12.20 -21.66
N GLY A 99 4.05 11.88 -20.55
CA GLY A 99 4.70 11.39 -19.32
C GLY A 99 4.65 9.88 -19.15
N LEU A 100 3.99 9.14 -20.05
CA LEU A 100 3.97 7.69 -20.06
C LEU A 100 5.31 7.13 -20.60
N PRO A 101 5.61 5.85 -20.36
CA PRO A 101 6.82 5.22 -20.90
C PRO A 101 6.86 5.27 -22.43
N HIS A 102 8.00 5.68 -22.99
CA HIS A 102 8.20 5.73 -24.45
C HIS A 102 9.14 4.63 -24.95
N THR A 103 10.03 4.12 -24.09
CA THR A 103 10.98 3.06 -24.44
C THR A 103 10.59 1.74 -23.80
N VAL A 104 11.03 0.63 -24.39
CA VAL A 104 10.85 -0.72 -23.80
C VAL A 104 11.44 -0.77 -22.38
N ARG A 105 12.61 -0.15 -22.16
CA ARG A 105 13.25 -0.08 -20.85
C ARG A 105 12.37 0.63 -19.82
N ASP A 106 11.66 1.68 -20.22
CA ASP A 106 10.76 2.41 -19.32
C ASP A 106 9.54 1.59 -18.98
N TRP A 107 8.97 0.89 -19.95
CA TRP A 107 7.87 -0.04 -19.73
C TRP A 107 8.27 -1.17 -18.79
N VAL A 108 9.45 -1.76 -18.97
CA VAL A 108 9.96 -2.80 -18.05
C VAL A 108 10.02 -2.27 -16.62
N VAL A 109 10.51 -1.05 -16.39
CA VAL A 109 10.57 -0.46 -15.03
C VAL A 109 9.18 -0.25 -14.44
N VAL A 110 8.22 0.26 -15.22
CA VAL A 110 6.85 0.52 -14.76
C VAL A 110 6.10 -0.78 -14.47
N VAL A 111 6.21 -1.75 -15.37
CA VAL A 111 5.58 -3.08 -15.19
C VAL A 111 6.23 -3.83 -14.04
N ALA A 112 7.56 -3.85 -13.93
CA ALA A 112 8.27 -4.48 -12.81
C ALA A 112 7.88 -3.85 -11.46
N CYS A 113 7.70 -2.53 -11.40
CA CYS A 113 7.18 -1.84 -10.23
C CYS A 113 5.77 -2.35 -9.86
N GLY A 114 4.86 -2.42 -10.83
CA GLY A 114 3.50 -2.91 -10.60
C GLY A 114 3.43 -4.39 -10.21
N VAL A 115 4.24 -5.23 -10.84
CA VAL A 115 4.35 -6.66 -10.52
C VAL A 115 4.94 -6.85 -9.12
N SER A 116 5.96 -6.06 -8.74
CA SER A 116 6.52 -6.15 -7.39
C SER A 116 5.50 -5.77 -6.32
N ILE A 117 4.69 -4.73 -6.54
CA ILE A 117 3.60 -4.35 -5.65
C ILE A 117 2.55 -5.47 -5.56
N MET A 118 2.16 -6.06 -6.68
CA MET A 118 1.20 -7.16 -6.72
C MET A 118 1.71 -8.36 -5.94
N LEU A 119 2.95 -8.81 -6.18
CA LEU A 119 3.55 -9.93 -5.48
C LEU A 119 3.74 -9.64 -3.99
N MET A 120 4.23 -8.46 -3.63
CA MET A 120 4.34 -8.00 -2.24
C MET A 120 3.01 -8.14 -1.51
N ASN A 121 1.94 -7.54 -2.04
CA ASN A 121 0.62 -7.63 -1.41
C ASN A 121 0.09 -9.05 -1.33
N THR A 122 0.30 -9.87 -2.38
CA THR A 122 -0.16 -11.26 -2.41
C THR A 122 0.53 -12.07 -1.34
N MET A 123 1.85 -11.98 -1.25
CA MET A 123 2.65 -12.69 -0.25
C MET A 123 2.38 -12.20 1.17
N PHE A 124 2.16 -10.90 1.35
CA PHE A 124 1.74 -10.33 2.63
C PHE A 124 0.40 -10.92 3.12
N TYR A 125 -0.60 -11.08 2.24
CA TYR A 125 -1.89 -11.68 2.61
C TYR A 125 -1.75 -13.16 2.96
N VAL A 126 -0.91 -13.90 2.24
CA VAL A 126 -0.56 -15.28 2.62
C VAL A 126 0.11 -15.30 3.99
N ALA A 127 1.02 -14.37 4.27
CA ALA A 127 1.70 -14.32 5.56
C ALA A 127 0.74 -14.04 6.72
N ILE A 128 -0.07 -12.97 6.64
CA ILE A 128 -0.97 -12.57 7.74
C ILE A 128 -2.17 -13.52 7.93
N SER A 129 -2.42 -14.44 7.01
CA SER A 129 -3.35 -15.54 7.22
C SER A 129 -2.75 -16.69 8.04
N ASN A 130 -1.43 -16.70 8.24
CA ASN A 130 -0.69 -17.74 8.91
C ASN A 130 0.08 -17.26 10.15
N MET A 131 0.17 -15.93 10.36
CA MET A 131 0.81 -15.31 11.53
C MET A 131 0.19 -13.96 11.87
N ASN A 132 0.60 -13.38 13.02
CA ASN A 132 0.17 -12.06 13.46
C ASN A 132 0.70 -10.96 12.52
N VAL A 133 -0.10 -9.90 12.30
CA VAL A 133 0.25 -8.80 11.39
C VAL A 133 1.54 -8.11 11.85
N GLY A 134 1.69 -7.84 13.15
CA GLY A 134 2.90 -7.20 13.70
C GLY A 134 4.18 -7.97 13.39
N ILE A 135 4.15 -9.31 13.54
CA ILE A 135 5.29 -10.20 13.25
C ILE A 135 5.58 -10.18 11.73
N ALA A 136 4.54 -10.33 10.91
CA ALA A 136 4.68 -10.31 9.46
C ALA A 136 5.35 -9.01 8.99
N VAL A 137 4.89 -7.85 9.47
CA VAL A 137 5.45 -6.54 9.12
C VAL A 137 6.89 -6.40 9.59
N ALA A 138 7.24 -6.89 10.79
CA ALA A 138 8.60 -6.84 11.28
C ALA A 138 9.57 -7.64 10.38
N ILE A 139 9.16 -8.83 9.96
CA ILE A 139 9.97 -9.67 9.06
C ILE A 139 10.02 -9.05 7.65
N GLU A 140 8.90 -8.55 7.14
CA GLU A 140 8.82 -7.91 5.81
C GLU A 140 9.79 -6.73 5.69
N PHE A 141 10.02 -6.04 6.81
CA PHE A 141 10.90 -4.86 6.85
C PHE A 141 12.36 -5.18 6.50
N VAL A 142 12.77 -6.44 6.50
CA VAL A 142 14.09 -6.89 5.99
C VAL A 142 14.30 -6.43 4.53
N GLY A 143 13.26 -6.33 3.72
CA GLY A 143 13.35 -5.83 2.35
C GLY A 143 13.84 -4.39 2.27
N PRO A 144 13.13 -3.40 2.83
CA PRO A 144 13.59 -2.01 2.93
C PRO A 144 14.98 -1.87 3.56
N LEU A 145 15.27 -2.65 4.60
CA LEU A 145 16.56 -2.64 5.26
C LEU A 145 17.68 -3.10 4.30
N THR A 146 17.44 -4.17 3.53
CA THR A 146 18.39 -4.65 2.53
C THR A 146 18.67 -3.59 1.46
N VAL A 147 17.63 -2.86 1.00
CA VAL A 147 17.81 -1.74 0.06
C VAL A 147 18.68 -0.64 0.66
N ALA A 148 18.44 -0.30 1.92
CA ALA A 148 19.24 0.71 2.63
C ALA A 148 20.71 0.33 2.67
N VAL A 149 21.00 -0.94 2.94
CA VAL A 149 22.39 -1.45 3.03
C VAL A 149 23.08 -1.53 1.69
N ILE A 150 22.38 -2.02 0.64
CA ILE A 150 22.97 -2.05 -0.72
C ILE A 150 23.28 -0.62 -1.20
N ALA A 151 22.44 0.36 -0.80
CA ALA A 151 22.64 1.76 -1.14
C ALA A 151 23.75 2.42 -0.31
N GLY A 152 23.98 1.94 0.91
CA GLY A 152 24.95 2.46 1.85
C GLY A 152 26.25 1.65 1.90
N ARG A 153 27.28 2.24 2.51
CA ARG A 153 28.62 1.61 2.67
C ARG A 153 29.14 1.69 4.10
N SER A 154 28.31 2.14 5.05
CA SER A 154 28.75 2.36 6.43
C SER A 154 28.72 1.05 7.25
N TRP A 155 29.59 0.97 8.27
CA TRP A 155 29.61 -0.14 9.20
C TRP A 155 28.30 -0.24 10.01
N ARG A 156 27.63 0.90 10.25
CA ARG A 156 26.35 0.98 10.97
C ARG A 156 25.22 0.25 10.23
N GLU A 157 25.19 0.38 8.91
CA GLU A 157 24.24 -0.33 8.07
C GLU A 157 24.45 -1.85 8.16
N ARG A 158 25.71 -2.30 8.15
CA ARG A 158 26.04 -3.73 8.33
C ARG A 158 25.65 -4.24 9.71
N LEU A 159 25.86 -3.43 10.77
CA LEU A 159 25.41 -3.74 12.12
C LEU A 159 23.88 -3.80 12.18
N GLY A 160 23.19 -2.83 11.57
CA GLY A 160 21.74 -2.82 11.47
C GLY A 160 21.18 -4.09 10.84
N ILE A 161 21.77 -4.58 9.72
CA ILE A 161 21.38 -5.88 9.14
C ILE A 161 21.58 -7.03 10.12
N ALA A 162 22.73 -7.10 10.78
CA ALA A 162 23.01 -8.18 11.71
C ALA A 162 21.98 -8.21 12.85
N VAL A 163 21.64 -7.04 13.39
CA VAL A 163 20.63 -6.91 14.45
C VAL A 163 19.23 -7.25 13.94
N ALA A 164 18.86 -6.81 12.71
CA ALA A 164 17.58 -7.18 12.11
C ALA A 164 17.49 -8.68 11.83
N ALA A 165 18.56 -9.28 11.31
CA ALA A 165 18.63 -10.73 11.08
C ALA A 165 18.46 -11.50 12.41
N ALA A 166 19.11 -11.06 13.50
CA ALA A 166 18.93 -11.64 14.81
C ALA A 166 17.47 -11.55 15.30
N GLY A 167 16.82 -10.40 15.09
CA GLY A 167 15.40 -10.22 15.41
C GLY A 167 14.50 -11.17 14.61
N VAL A 168 14.72 -11.29 13.30
CA VAL A 168 13.96 -12.22 12.44
C VAL A 168 14.21 -13.68 12.82
N LEU A 169 15.45 -14.05 13.11
CA LEU A 169 15.79 -15.42 13.56
C LEU A 169 15.13 -15.76 14.92
N LEU A 170 15.05 -14.80 15.82
CA LEU A 170 14.34 -14.96 17.10
C LEU A 170 12.84 -15.18 16.87
N LEU A 171 12.21 -14.34 16.07
CA LEU A 171 10.80 -14.48 15.70
C LEU A 171 10.52 -15.83 15.03
N ALA A 172 11.37 -16.22 14.05
CA ALA A 172 11.21 -17.47 13.34
C ALA A 172 11.45 -18.69 14.25
N GLY A 173 12.51 -18.68 15.06
CA GLY A 173 12.89 -19.81 15.91
C GLY A 173 11.83 -20.14 16.96
N MET A 174 11.32 -19.12 17.64
CA MET A 174 10.28 -19.29 18.68
C MET A 174 8.93 -19.72 18.09
N SER A 175 8.56 -19.17 16.95
CA SER A 175 7.29 -19.47 16.29
C SER A 175 7.29 -20.85 15.60
N LEU A 176 8.43 -21.33 15.13
CA LEU A 176 8.58 -22.68 14.55
C LEU A 176 8.51 -23.77 15.65
N ALA A 177 8.91 -23.46 16.87
CA ALA A 177 8.80 -24.35 18.01
C ALA A 177 7.36 -24.55 18.50
N ALA A 178 6.42 -23.71 18.08
CA ALA A 178 5.01 -23.82 18.44
C ALA A 178 4.30 -24.95 17.68
N PRO A 179 3.16 -25.49 18.19
CA PRO A 179 2.37 -26.52 17.50
C PRO A 179 1.89 -26.11 16.09
N THR A 180 1.86 -24.81 15.80
CA THR A 180 1.48 -24.23 14.50
C THR A 180 2.68 -24.00 13.57
N GLY A 181 3.83 -24.57 13.86
CA GLY A 181 5.09 -24.30 13.17
C GLY A 181 5.04 -24.46 11.63
N SER A 182 4.28 -25.43 11.10
CA SER A 182 4.12 -25.60 9.64
C SER A 182 3.38 -24.43 8.98
N ARG A 183 2.34 -23.87 9.61
CA ARG A 183 1.63 -22.69 9.13
C ARG A 183 2.53 -21.47 9.19
N PHE A 184 3.24 -21.30 10.32
CA PHE A 184 4.19 -20.21 10.45
C PHE A 184 5.27 -20.26 9.37
N LEU A 185 5.79 -21.44 9.01
CA LEU A 185 6.78 -21.59 7.95
C LEU A 185 6.25 -21.12 6.58
N ILE A 186 4.99 -21.43 6.24
CA ILE A 186 4.34 -20.91 5.04
C ILE A 186 4.30 -19.38 5.08
N GLY A 187 3.86 -18.81 6.19
CA GLY A 187 3.83 -17.37 6.40
C GLY A 187 5.22 -16.72 6.30
N LEU A 188 6.24 -17.35 6.91
CA LEU A 188 7.61 -16.88 6.89
C LEU A 188 8.20 -16.84 5.46
N ILE A 189 8.02 -17.90 4.69
CA ILE A 189 8.47 -17.94 3.30
C ILE A 189 7.75 -16.86 2.50
N ALA A 190 6.44 -16.76 2.64
CA ALA A 190 5.64 -15.76 1.95
C ALA A 190 6.12 -14.34 2.30
N ILE A 191 6.32 -14.02 3.57
CA ILE A 191 6.70 -12.66 3.95
C ILE A 191 8.13 -12.29 3.56
N LEU A 192 9.05 -13.26 3.50
CA LEU A 192 10.41 -13.02 2.99
C LEU A 192 10.38 -12.70 1.49
N ILE A 193 9.52 -13.38 0.72
CA ILE A 193 9.28 -13.03 -0.69
C ILE A 193 8.64 -11.65 -0.76
N GLY A 194 7.62 -11.38 0.06
CA GLY A 194 6.94 -10.08 0.14
C GLY A 194 7.91 -8.94 0.42
N GLY A 195 8.75 -9.07 1.44
CA GLY A 195 9.78 -8.10 1.79
C GLY A 195 10.79 -7.87 0.68
N SER A 196 11.23 -8.94 0.00
CA SER A 196 12.11 -8.82 -1.18
C SER A 196 11.44 -8.00 -2.28
N MET A 197 10.15 -8.24 -2.54
CA MET A 197 9.38 -7.47 -3.53
C MET A 197 9.14 -6.02 -3.07
N TRP A 198 9.03 -5.77 -1.77
CA TRP A 198 9.01 -4.41 -1.24
C TRP A 198 10.33 -3.67 -1.53
N GLY A 199 11.46 -4.33 -1.33
CA GLY A 199 12.77 -3.78 -1.75
C GLY A 199 12.82 -3.43 -3.24
N VAL A 200 12.33 -4.32 -4.11
CA VAL A 200 12.22 -4.06 -5.56
C VAL A 200 11.30 -2.86 -5.82
N TYR A 201 10.14 -2.79 -5.14
CA TYR A 201 9.23 -1.65 -5.25
C TYR A 201 9.90 -0.32 -4.88
N ILE A 202 10.66 -0.27 -3.79
CA ILE A 202 11.37 0.95 -3.37
C ILE A 202 12.34 1.43 -4.46
N VAL A 203 13.12 0.51 -5.04
CA VAL A 203 14.10 0.86 -6.08
C VAL A 203 13.41 1.27 -7.38
N MET A 204 12.44 0.48 -7.85
CA MET A 204 11.72 0.77 -9.10
C MET A 204 10.78 1.94 -8.94
N GLY A 205 10.05 2.02 -7.82
CA GLY A 205 9.13 3.10 -7.50
C GLY A 205 9.82 4.46 -7.46
N ARG A 206 11.05 4.52 -6.90
CA ARG A 206 11.84 5.75 -6.97
C ARG A 206 12.22 6.13 -8.39
N ARG A 207 12.61 5.17 -9.26
CA ARG A 207 12.87 5.45 -10.67
C ARG A 207 11.63 5.97 -11.40
N VAL A 208 10.46 5.40 -11.07
CA VAL A 208 9.16 5.87 -11.58
C VAL A 208 8.86 7.27 -11.03
N ALA A 209 9.08 7.52 -9.74
CA ALA A 209 8.84 8.81 -9.09
C ALA A 209 9.69 9.94 -9.66
N ALA A 210 10.95 9.68 -10.01
CA ALA A 210 11.89 10.66 -10.54
C ALA A 210 11.51 11.18 -11.94
N ARG A 211 10.64 10.49 -12.69
CA ARG A 211 10.25 10.84 -14.08
C ARG A 211 9.11 11.87 -14.18
N GLY A 212 8.67 12.48 -13.10
CA GLY A 212 7.67 13.56 -13.11
C GLY A 212 6.21 13.10 -13.05
N ASN A 213 5.78 12.11 -13.83
CA ASN A 213 4.41 11.57 -13.85
C ASN A 213 4.28 10.26 -13.04
N SER A 214 4.81 10.25 -11.82
CA SER A 214 4.93 9.03 -11.01
C SER A 214 3.61 8.32 -10.75
N LEU A 215 2.55 9.08 -10.43
CA LEU A 215 1.23 8.49 -10.16
C LEU A 215 0.56 7.94 -11.43
N ASP A 216 0.81 8.54 -12.60
CA ASP A 216 0.29 8.03 -13.86
C ASP A 216 1.01 6.71 -14.21
N ASN A 217 2.33 6.67 -14.09
CA ASN A 217 3.12 5.47 -14.30
C ASN A 217 2.81 4.38 -13.27
N LEU A 218 2.64 4.74 -11.98
CA LEU A 218 2.22 3.80 -10.94
C LEU A 218 0.86 3.19 -11.27
N SER A 219 -0.11 4.00 -11.73
CA SER A 219 -1.45 3.52 -12.07
C SER A 219 -1.43 2.47 -13.20
N VAL A 220 -0.60 2.70 -14.22
CA VAL A 220 -0.42 1.76 -15.33
C VAL A 220 0.33 0.50 -14.87
N GLY A 221 1.38 0.65 -14.07
CA GLY A 221 2.13 -0.48 -13.51
C GLY A 221 1.25 -1.38 -12.64
N MET A 222 0.46 -0.79 -11.73
CA MET A 222 -0.46 -1.54 -10.88
C MET A 222 -1.56 -2.24 -11.70
N LEU A 223 -2.07 -1.59 -12.74
CA LEU A 223 -3.02 -2.22 -13.65
C LEU A 223 -2.39 -3.43 -14.35
N ALA A 224 -1.16 -3.32 -14.84
CA ALA A 224 -0.43 -4.42 -15.45
C ALA A 224 -0.23 -5.59 -14.46
N GLY A 225 0.20 -5.29 -13.22
CA GLY A 225 0.31 -6.30 -12.16
C GLY A 225 -1.02 -7.01 -11.87
N TRP A 226 -2.12 -6.24 -11.74
CA TRP A 226 -3.44 -6.82 -11.50
C TRP A 226 -3.94 -7.65 -12.69
N VAL A 227 -3.71 -7.23 -13.93
CA VAL A 227 -4.06 -8.02 -15.13
C VAL A 227 -3.31 -9.34 -15.12
N LEU A 228 -2.00 -9.34 -14.84
CA LEU A 228 -1.24 -10.59 -14.71
C LEU A 228 -1.77 -11.49 -13.60
N GLN A 229 -2.07 -10.94 -12.43
CA GLN A 229 -2.68 -11.68 -11.32
C GLN A 229 -4.05 -12.25 -11.72
N SER A 230 -4.82 -11.51 -12.53
CA SER A 230 -6.16 -11.89 -12.98
C SER A 230 -6.17 -13.09 -13.91
N LEU A 231 -5.08 -13.37 -14.64
CA LEU A 231 -4.96 -14.56 -15.47
C LEU A 231 -5.15 -15.86 -14.66
N VAL A 232 -4.79 -15.82 -13.38
CA VAL A 232 -4.89 -16.98 -12.48
C VAL A 232 -6.06 -16.83 -11.50
N LEU A 233 -6.28 -15.64 -10.93
CA LEU A 233 -7.17 -15.46 -9.78
C LEU A 233 -8.54 -14.88 -10.12
N ALA A 234 -8.77 -14.28 -11.30
CA ALA A 234 -10.03 -13.60 -11.59
C ALA A 234 -11.25 -14.55 -11.52
N VAL A 235 -11.19 -15.65 -12.23
CA VAL A 235 -12.30 -16.61 -12.28
C VAL A 235 -12.59 -17.22 -10.91
N PRO A 236 -11.59 -17.79 -10.19
CA PRO A 236 -11.84 -18.35 -8.87
C PRO A 236 -12.25 -17.27 -7.84
N ALA A 237 -11.69 -16.07 -7.87
CA ALA A 237 -12.08 -14.99 -6.95
C ALA A 237 -13.55 -14.62 -7.10
N VAL A 238 -14.02 -14.37 -8.33
CA VAL A 238 -15.43 -14.05 -8.61
C VAL A 238 -16.33 -15.21 -8.24
N ARG A 239 -15.97 -16.44 -8.63
CA ARG A 239 -16.76 -17.64 -8.33
C ARG A 239 -16.97 -17.85 -6.83
N HIS A 240 -15.90 -17.72 -6.02
CA HIS A 240 -15.99 -17.89 -4.57
C HIS A 240 -16.65 -16.71 -3.85
N THR A 241 -16.73 -15.54 -4.48
CA THR A 241 -17.49 -14.40 -3.95
C THR A 241 -19.00 -14.63 -4.14
N ILE A 242 -19.43 -15.23 -5.26
CA ILE A 242 -20.83 -15.51 -5.55
C ILE A 242 -21.29 -16.78 -4.81
N ALA A 243 -20.43 -17.81 -4.75
CA ALA A 243 -20.63 -19.06 -4.04
C ALA A 243 -19.54 -19.21 -2.95
N PRO A 244 -19.76 -18.63 -1.76
CA PRO A 244 -18.75 -18.57 -0.71
C PRO A 244 -18.44 -19.97 -0.14
N LYS A 245 -17.32 -20.06 0.60
CA LYS A 245 -16.87 -21.28 1.28
C LYS A 245 -17.96 -21.89 2.17
N ALA A 246 -17.93 -23.21 2.33
CA ALA A 246 -18.66 -23.86 3.41
C ALA A 246 -18.25 -23.25 4.76
N GLY A 247 -19.23 -22.79 5.54
CA GLY A 247 -18.99 -22.08 6.80
C GLY A 247 -18.92 -20.55 6.70
N ALA A 248 -19.12 -19.96 5.53
CA ALA A 248 -19.33 -18.52 5.41
C ALA A 248 -20.56 -18.08 6.23
N THR A 249 -20.42 -17.07 7.08
CA THR A 249 -21.45 -16.67 8.03
C THR A 249 -22.27 -15.47 7.59
N TRP A 250 -21.63 -14.46 7.00
CA TRP A 250 -22.28 -13.19 6.65
C TRP A 250 -22.20 -12.80 5.16
N ALA A 251 -21.31 -13.44 4.39
CA ALA A 251 -21.15 -13.18 2.95
C ALA A 251 -22.01 -14.11 2.08
N VAL A 252 -23.17 -14.51 2.57
CA VAL A 252 -24.06 -15.45 1.87
C VAL A 252 -25.08 -14.71 1.01
N GLY A 253 -25.28 -15.20 -0.20
CA GLY A 253 -26.21 -14.61 -1.18
C GLY A 253 -25.75 -13.27 -1.77
N PRO A 254 -26.54 -12.67 -2.68
CA PRO A 254 -26.13 -11.44 -3.38
C PRO A 254 -25.84 -10.25 -2.46
N ALA A 255 -26.63 -10.08 -1.40
CA ALA A 255 -26.44 -9.01 -0.42
C ALA A 255 -25.15 -9.20 0.40
N GLY A 256 -24.83 -10.45 0.75
CA GLY A 256 -23.59 -10.81 1.44
C GLY A 256 -22.35 -10.60 0.54
N ALA A 257 -22.43 -11.02 -0.71
CA ALA A 257 -21.38 -10.78 -1.70
C ALA A 257 -21.12 -9.27 -1.88
N LEU A 258 -22.17 -8.44 -1.95
CA LEU A 258 -22.04 -6.99 -2.06
C LEU A 258 -21.38 -6.38 -0.81
N LYS A 259 -21.73 -6.83 0.38
CA LYS A 259 -21.07 -6.40 1.64
C LYS A 259 -19.58 -6.76 1.64
N LEU A 260 -19.23 -7.98 1.22
CA LEU A 260 -17.84 -8.43 1.13
C LEU A 260 -17.03 -7.59 0.14
N VAL A 261 -17.55 -7.36 -1.06
CA VAL A 261 -16.93 -6.52 -2.08
C VAL A 261 -16.79 -5.09 -1.59
N GLY A 262 -17.82 -4.54 -0.92
CA GLY A 262 -17.78 -3.22 -0.30
C GLY A 262 -16.70 -3.10 0.79
N LEU A 263 -16.58 -4.12 1.66
CA LEU A 263 -15.52 -4.19 2.66
C LEU A 263 -14.13 -4.17 2.01
N LEU A 264 -13.92 -5.00 0.99
CA LEU A 264 -12.65 -5.09 0.27
C LEU A 264 -12.33 -3.80 -0.50
N LEU A 265 -13.33 -3.06 -0.97
CA LEU A 265 -13.14 -1.73 -1.55
C LEU A 265 -12.65 -0.72 -0.50
N VAL A 266 -13.24 -0.70 0.69
CA VAL A 266 -12.80 0.15 1.81
C VAL A 266 -11.36 -0.19 2.19
N VAL A 267 -11.05 -1.48 2.33
CA VAL A 267 -9.68 -1.97 2.58
C VAL A 267 -8.73 -1.50 1.48
N ALA A 268 -9.11 -1.60 0.20
CA ALA A 268 -8.27 -1.14 -0.91
C ALA A 268 -7.96 0.35 -0.83
N VAL A 269 -8.93 1.19 -0.40
CA VAL A 269 -8.73 2.63 -0.24
C VAL A 269 -7.70 2.93 0.86
N PHE A 270 -7.89 2.37 2.06
CA PHE A 270 -7.10 2.73 3.23
C PHE A 270 -5.80 1.93 3.37
N ALA A 271 -5.77 0.67 2.92
CA ALA A 271 -4.58 -0.18 3.00
C ALA A 271 -3.71 -0.17 1.74
N SER A 272 -4.14 0.50 0.64
CA SER A 272 -3.33 0.52 -0.59
C SER A 272 -3.41 1.84 -1.34
N PHE A 273 -4.60 2.30 -1.74
CA PHE A 273 -4.71 3.49 -2.59
C PHE A 273 -4.09 4.74 -1.92
N MET A 274 -4.50 5.05 -0.69
CA MET A 274 -3.96 6.19 0.05
C MET A 274 -2.46 6.03 0.34
N PRO A 275 -1.97 4.90 0.90
CA PRO A 275 -0.56 4.68 1.13
C PRO A 275 0.30 4.84 -0.13
N TYR A 276 -0.05 4.20 -1.24
CA TYR A 276 0.75 4.33 -2.46
C TYR A 276 0.76 5.74 -3.05
N VAL A 277 -0.31 6.51 -2.88
CA VAL A 277 -0.33 7.93 -3.28
C VAL A 277 0.62 8.75 -2.39
N ILE A 278 0.58 8.52 -1.09
CA ILE A 278 1.45 9.19 -0.11
C ILE A 278 2.91 8.80 -0.34
N ASP A 279 3.21 7.52 -0.48
CA ASP A 279 4.54 6.99 -0.80
C ASP A 279 5.14 7.68 -2.03
N GLN A 280 4.38 7.80 -3.11
CA GLN A 280 4.86 8.46 -4.33
C GLN A 280 5.16 9.95 -4.12
N VAL A 281 4.42 10.64 -3.26
CA VAL A 281 4.70 12.03 -2.90
C VAL A 281 6.00 12.12 -2.08
N ILE A 282 6.19 11.22 -1.11
CA ILE A 282 7.38 11.17 -0.27
C ILE A 282 8.61 10.77 -1.11
N MET A 283 8.53 9.71 -1.91
CA MET A 283 9.62 9.22 -2.75
C MET A 283 10.12 10.25 -3.77
N ARG A 284 9.28 11.20 -4.18
CA ARG A 284 9.71 12.32 -5.04
C ARG A 284 10.63 13.30 -4.33
N ARG A 285 10.50 13.43 -3.02
CA ARG A 285 11.17 14.44 -2.20
C ARG A 285 12.35 13.88 -1.40
N THR A 286 12.48 12.55 -1.35
CA THR A 286 13.45 11.86 -0.50
C THR A 286 14.33 10.89 -1.30
N THR A 287 15.42 10.42 -0.69
CA THR A 287 16.21 9.31 -1.21
C THR A 287 15.56 7.97 -0.85
N SER A 288 15.95 6.86 -1.48
CA SER A 288 15.45 5.53 -1.12
C SER A 288 15.80 5.17 0.33
N GLY A 289 16.99 5.56 0.78
CA GLY A 289 17.42 5.39 2.18
C GLY A 289 16.51 6.17 3.13
N ALA A 290 16.33 7.49 2.92
CA ALA A 290 15.46 8.30 3.75
C ALA A 290 14.00 7.80 3.77
N PHE A 291 13.48 7.31 2.64
CA PHE A 291 12.17 6.69 2.57
C PHE A 291 12.11 5.43 3.45
N SER A 292 13.11 4.52 3.32
CA SER A 292 13.18 3.31 4.14
C SER A 292 13.27 3.62 5.64
N VAL A 293 13.98 4.72 6.02
CA VAL A 293 14.01 5.21 7.41
C VAL A 293 12.63 5.55 7.91
N MET A 294 11.90 6.36 7.14
CA MET A 294 10.57 6.82 7.55
C MET A 294 9.60 5.66 7.73
N GLN A 295 9.72 4.63 6.88
CA GLN A 295 8.89 3.42 6.97
C GLN A 295 9.27 2.50 8.15
N SER A 296 10.37 2.78 8.86
CA SER A 296 10.81 1.98 10.01
C SER A 296 9.87 1.99 11.21
N ILE A 297 8.95 2.93 11.23
CA ILE A 297 7.90 2.99 12.26
C ILE A 297 6.83 1.90 12.06
N ASN A 298 6.72 1.36 10.83
CA ASN A 298 5.67 0.40 10.47
C ASN A 298 5.58 -0.82 11.38
N PRO A 299 6.68 -1.53 11.75
CA PRO A 299 6.59 -2.65 12.66
C PRO A 299 6.00 -2.28 14.03
N ALA A 300 6.37 -1.12 14.58
CA ALA A 300 5.85 -0.68 15.87
C ALA A 300 4.35 -0.35 15.80
N VAL A 301 3.92 0.36 14.75
CA VAL A 301 2.52 0.68 14.52
C VAL A 301 1.71 -0.59 14.27
N ALA A 302 2.24 -1.54 13.49
CA ALA A 302 1.56 -2.81 13.20
C ALA A 302 1.31 -3.63 14.47
N VAL A 303 2.30 -3.74 15.37
CA VAL A 303 2.13 -4.42 16.66
C VAL A 303 1.11 -3.69 17.52
N PHE A 304 1.20 -2.36 17.62
CA PHE A 304 0.26 -1.58 18.42
C PHE A 304 -1.18 -1.73 17.92
N ILE A 305 -1.40 -1.64 16.62
CA ILE A 305 -2.73 -1.84 16.04
C ILE A 305 -3.18 -3.30 16.19
N GLY A 306 -2.28 -4.28 16.03
CA GLY A 306 -2.57 -5.70 16.26
C GLY A 306 -3.10 -5.96 17.68
N LEU A 307 -2.47 -5.35 18.71
CA LEU A 307 -2.93 -5.41 20.10
C LEU A 307 -4.35 -4.89 20.26
N LEU A 308 -4.69 -3.76 19.62
CA LEU A 308 -6.05 -3.18 19.70
C LEU A 308 -7.11 -4.10 19.07
N PHE A 309 -6.73 -4.96 18.15
CA PHE A 309 -7.60 -5.93 17.49
C PHE A 309 -7.50 -7.36 18.07
N GLY A 310 -6.85 -7.52 19.23
CA GLY A 310 -6.79 -8.78 19.97
C GLY A 310 -5.68 -9.74 19.54
N GLU A 311 -4.72 -9.29 18.70
CA GLU A 311 -3.49 -10.06 18.45
C GLU A 311 -2.54 -9.86 19.62
N ILE A 312 -2.40 -10.87 20.48
CA ILE A 312 -1.53 -10.82 21.68
C ILE A 312 -0.16 -11.39 21.29
N PRO A 313 0.88 -10.54 21.10
CA PRO A 313 2.22 -11.01 20.87
C PRO A 313 2.82 -11.59 22.15
N THR A 314 3.65 -12.61 22.01
CA THR A 314 4.46 -13.12 23.11
C THR A 314 5.59 -12.12 23.45
N VAL A 315 6.21 -12.32 24.62
CA VAL A 315 7.38 -11.50 25.02
C VAL A 315 8.51 -11.61 23.99
N TRP A 316 8.69 -12.78 23.42
CA TRP A 316 9.71 -13.03 22.38
C TRP A 316 9.40 -12.31 21.07
N ASP A 317 8.12 -12.23 20.69
CA ASP A 317 7.68 -11.45 19.54
C ASP A 317 8.00 -9.96 19.75
N LEU A 318 7.74 -9.43 20.93
CA LEU A 318 8.06 -8.04 21.27
C LEU A 318 9.57 -7.78 21.23
N ILE A 319 10.40 -8.70 21.74
CA ILE A 319 11.86 -8.59 21.68
C ILE A 319 12.34 -8.62 20.23
N GLY A 320 11.84 -9.55 19.42
CA GLY A 320 12.19 -9.67 18.02
C GLY A 320 11.81 -8.41 17.21
N VAL A 321 10.61 -7.89 17.40
CA VAL A 321 10.16 -6.63 16.79
C VAL A 321 11.01 -5.46 17.27
N ALA A 322 11.33 -5.38 18.57
CA ALA A 322 12.19 -4.34 19.12
C ALA A 322 13.60 -4.37 18.48
N LEU A 323 14.17 -5.57 18.29
CA LEU A 323 15.45 -5.72 17.60
C LEU A 323 15.39 -5.21 16.16
N VAL A 324 14.32 -5.50 15.42
CA VAL A 324 14.13 -4.95 14.06
C VAL A 324 14.05 -3.43 14.09
N ILE A 325 13.30 -2.84 15.03
CA ILE A 325 13.20 -1.38 15.19
C ILE A 325 14.57 -0.78 15.54
N VAL A 326 15.31 -1.36 16.49
CA VAL A 326 16.67 -0.93 16.87
C VAL A 326 17.62 -1.01 15.68
N ALA A 327 17.55 -2.09 14.88
CA ALA A 327 18.35 -2.23 13.67
C ALA A 327 18.14 -1.06 12.72
N VAL A 328 16.90 -0.66 12.55
CA VAL A 328 16.52 0.47 11.71
C VAL A 328 17.11 1.77 12.28
N VAL A 329 16.94 2.02 13.57
CA VAL A 329 17.49 3.21 14.23
C VAL A 329 19.01 3.26 14.08
N ILE A 330 19.73 2.15 14.30
CA ILE A 330 21.19 2.07 14.14
C ILE A 330 21.60 2.40 12.69
N THR A 331 20.92 1.80 11.72
CA THR A 331 21.20 2.00 10.29
C THR A 331 21.10 3.48 9.91
N PHE A 332 20.17 4.19 10.48
CA PHE A 332 19.80 5.53 10.03
C PHE A 332 20.27 6.68 10.93
N SER A 333 20.71 6.43 12.16
CA SER A 333 21.24 7.46 13.05
C SER A 333 22.55 8.13 12.52
N GLY A 334 23.08 7.68 11.40
CA GLY A 334 24.28 8.21 10.76
C GLY A 334 24.05 9.25 9.66
N ASP A 335 22.85 9.37 9.14
CA ASP A 335 22.54 10.19 7.94
C ASP A 335 21.82 11.51 8.28
N THR A 336 22.26 12.21 9.34
CA THR A 336 21.73 13.53 9.69
C THR A 336 22.29 14.67 8.84
N ASN A 337 22.92 14.40 7.69
CA ASN A 337 23.40 15.45 6.80
C ASN A 337 22.55 15.51 5.51
N PRO A 338 21.58 16.45 5.40
CA PRO A 338 20.73 16.59 4.20
C PRO A 338 21.41 17.25 3.00
N ALA A 339 22.74 17.44 3.05
CA ALA A 339 23.51 18.16 2.03
C ALA A 339 24.78 17.39 1.65
N LYS A 340 24.64 16.42 0.72
CA LYS A 340 25.68 16.10 -0.26
C LYS A 340 25.05 15.50 -1.49
#